data_db290ac338c02749b1554ba833b3e9e5
#
_entry.id   db290ac338c02749b1554ba833b3e9e5
#
_cell.length_a   1.000
_cell.length_b   1.000
_cell.length_c   1.000
_cell.angle_alpha   90.00
_cell.angle_beta   90.00
_cell.angle_gamma   90.00
#
_symmetry.space_group_name_H-M   'P 1'
#
loop_
_entity.id
_entity.type
_entity.pdbx_description
1 polymer ?
#
loop_
_entity_poly.entity_id
_entity_poly.type
_entity_poly.pdbx_seq_one_letter_code
_entity_poly.pdbx_strand_id
1 'polypeptide(L)'
;MLELPNGDVIDESFDIMKWTLSINDTEMWFDKNSKEQVDLIKLNDDKFKKWLDKYKYHVRFPEYSIEYYRKECEKILDIYENRLKDKSFLFGATMSLADVAIMPFIRHISNVDIGYFNERFTFLSKWKQSLISLEIFSKMMNKFEIWEEGKKGESILFT
;
A
#
# COMPACT_ATOMS: atom_id res chain seq x y z
N MET A 1 -8.60 12.31 1.78
CA MET A 1 -8.76 13.57 2.55
C MET A 1 -9.43 13.23 3.88
N LEU A 2 -8.91 13.78 4.98
CA LEU A 2 -9.43 13.66 6.34
C LEU A 2 -9.59 15.07 6.90
N GLU A 3 -10.80 15.43 7.33
CA GLU A 3 -11.08 16.66 8.03
C GLU A 3 -11.09 16.40 9.54
N LEU A 4 -10.32 17.18 10.28
CA LEU A 4 -10.22 17.08 11.74
C LEU A 4 -11.30 17.94 12.42
N PRO A 5 -11.64 17.66 13.70
CA PRO A 5 -12.68 18.42 14.42
C PRO A 5 -12.42 19.93 14.54
N ASN A 6 -11.16 20.38 14.41
CA ASN A 6 -10.75 21.78 14.40
C ASN A 6 -10.84 22.46 13.02
N GLY A 7 -11.26 21.72 11.99
CA GLY A 7 -11.37 22.18 10.60
C GLY A 7 -10.10 22.02 9.76
N ASP A 8 -9.01 21.51 10.33
CA ASP A 8 -7.79 21.21 9.54
C ASP A 8 -8.05 20.01 8.60
N VAL A 9 -7.44 20.07 7.42
CA VAL A 9 -7.58 19.03 6.40
C VAL A 9 -6.24 18.37 6.11
N ILE A 10 -6.21 17.05 6.13
CA ILE A 10 -5.06 16.22 5.73
C ILE A 10 -5.42 15.50 4.42
N ASP A 11 -4.75 15.84 3.32
CA ASP A 11 -5.09 15.33 2.00
C ASP A 11 -4.38 14.02 1.64
N GLU A 12 -3.09 13.90 1.98
CA GLU A 12 -2.28 12.75 1.58
C GLU A 12 -2.46 11.56 2.52
N SER A 13 -2.67 10.37 1.95
CA SER A 13 -2.86 9.13 2.73
C SER A 13 -1.69 8.84 3.67
N PHE A 14 -0.46 9.11 3.25
CA PHE A 14 0.71 8.93 4.09
C PHE A 14 0.73 9.89 5.28
N ASP A 15 0.28 11.14 5.11
CA ASP A 15 0.17 12.10 6.20
C ASP A 15 -0.95 11.73 7.17
N ILE A 16 -2.08 11.18 6.67
CA ILE A 16 -3.14 10.63 7.52
C ILE A 16 -2.60 9.47 8.37
N MET A 17 -1.84 8.55 7.77
CA MET A 17 -1.22 7.43 8.51
C MET A 17 -0.27 7.94 9.60
N LYS A 18 0.61 8.91 9.30
CA LYS A 18 1.51 9.52 10.30
C LYS A 18 0.74 10.21 11.43
N TRP A 19 -0.30 10.97 11.07
CA TRP A 19 -1.15 11.62 12.04
C TRP A 19 -1.82 10.59 12.98
N THR A 20 -2.38 9.51 12.44
CA THR A 20 -2.99 8.44 13.24
C THR A 20 -1.98 7.82 14.21
N LEU A 21 -0.78 7.47 13.74
CA LEU A 21 0.26 6.89 14.57
C LEU A 21 0.84 7.90 15.59
N SER A 22 0.78 9.21 15.32
CA SER A 22 1.14 10.22 16.31
C SER A 22 0.19 10.28 17.51
N ILE A 23 -1.06 9.82 17.33
CA ILE A 23 -2.04 9.73 18.42
C ILE A 23 -1.81 8.44 19.21
N ASN A 24 -1.61 7.33 18.52
CA ASN A 24 -1.41 6.02 19.15
C ASN A 24 -0.62 5.08 18.22
N ASP A 25 0.58 4.69 18.63
CA ASP A 25 1.45 3.72 17.95
C ASP A 25 1.96 2.68 18.94
N THR A 26 1.03 1.97 19.59
CA THR A 26 1.35 0.94 20.60
C THR A 26 2.16 -0.22 20.05
N GLU A 27 2.03 -0.53 18.77
CA GLU A 27 2.77 -1.60 18.09
C GLU A 27 4.08 -1.11 17.46
N MET A 28 4.41 0.17 17.61
CA MET A 28 5.63 0.81 17.09
C MET A 28 5.83 0.58 15.58
N TRP A 29 4.78 0.82 14.79
CA TRP A 29 4.83 0.65 13.34
C TRP A 29 5.78 1.63 12.66
N PHE A 30 6.04 2.78 13.26
CA PHE A 30 6.80 3.86 12.62
C PHE A 30 8.12 4.25 13.32
N ASP A 31 8.35 3.83 14.57
CA ASP A 31 9.44 4.37 15.41
C ASP A 31 10.85 3.94 14.97
N LYS A 32 11.13 2.62 14.90
CA LYS A 32 12.51 2.10 14.83
C LYS A 32 13.25 2.37 13.52
N ASN A 33 12.55 2.42 12.41
CA ASN A 33 13.13 2.55 11.06
C ASN A 33 12.46 3.66 10.26
N SER A 34 12.06 4.73 10.92
CA SER A 34 11.21 5.77 10.34
C SER A 34 11.77 6.36 9.04
N LYS A 35 13.09 6.64 8.98
CA LYS A 35 13.73 7.19 7.78
C LYS A 35 13.70 6.21 6.61
N GLU A 36 14.10 4.96 6.83
CA GLU A 36 14.09 3.94 5.77
C GLU A 36 12.68 3.60 5.31
N GLN A 37 11.70 3.60 6.23
CA GLN A 37 10.30 3.43 5.87
C GLN A 37 9.81 4.56 4.97
N VAL A 38 10.11 5.81 5.34
CA VAL A 38 9.76 6.99 4.52
C VAL A 38 10.39 6.92 3.13
N ASP A 39 11.67 6.55 3.04
CA ASP A 39 12.38 6.43 1.77
C ASP A 39 11.76 5.34 0.88
N LEU A 40 11.36 4.21 1.47
CA LEU A 40 10.71 3.12 0.73
C LEU A 40 9.30 3.51 0.27
N ILE A 41 8.51 4.20 1.11
CA ILE A 41 7.19 4.71 0.75
C ILE A 41 7.31 5.77 -0.36
N LYS A 42 8.27 6.68 -0.27
CA LYS A 42 8.55 7.65 -1.35
C LYS A 42 8.92 6.97 -2.66
N LEU A 43 9.77 5.94 -2.62
CA LEU A 43 10.09 5.15 -3.83
C LEU A 43 8.83 4.56 -4.46
N ASN A 44 7.92 4.04 -3.63
CA ASN A 44 6.63 3.53 -4.08
C ASN A 44 5.79 4.65 -4.73
N ASP A 45 5.63 5.79 -4.05
CA ASP A 45 4.74 6.86 -4.51
C ASP A 45 5.31 7.62 -5.73
N ASP A 46 6.60 7.93 -5.72
CA ASP A 46 7.22 8.74 -6.77
C ASP A 46 7.50 7.95 -8.05
N LYS A 47 7.81 6.65 -7.92
CA LYS A 47 8.26 5.83 -9.06
C LYS A 47 7.34 4.65 -9.34
N PHE A 48 7.09 3.80 -8.34
CA PHE A 48 6.35 2.56 -8.56
C PHE A 48 4.93 2.82 -9.05
N LYS A 49 4.19 3.74 -8.44
CA LYS A 49 2.82 4.11 -8.85
C LYS A 49 2.74 4.51 -10.32
N LYS A 50 3.71 5.31 -10.80
CA LYS A 50 3.77 5.76 -12.20
C LYS A 50 3.96 4.60 -13.17
N TRP A 51 4.83 3.65 -12.83
CA TRP A 51 5.05 2.47 -13.66
C TRP A 51 3.88 1.48 -13.58
N LEU A 52 3.29 1.31 -12.39
CA LEU A 52 2.09 0.50 -12.18
C LEU A 52 0.92 0.98 -13.05
N ASP A 53 0.66 2.30 -13.08
CA ASP A 53 -0.40 2.88 -13.90
C ASP A 53 -0.15 2.63 -15.40
N LYS A 54 1.08 2.80 -15.86
CA LYS A 54 1.47 2.52 -17.24
C LYS A 54 1.37 1.04 -17.58
N TYR A 55 1.74 0.15 -16.68
CA TYR A 55 1.60 -1.29 -16.87
C TYR A 55 0.13 -1.72 -16.91
N LYS A 56 -0.67 -1.28 -15.94
CA LYS A 56 -2.09 -1.63 -15.82
C LYS A 56 -2.93 -1.08 -16.97
N TYR A 57 -2.63 0.13 -17.40
CA TYR A 57 -3.37 0.85 -18.44
C TYR A 57 -2.54 1.04 -19.71
N HIS A 58 -1.67 0.08 -20.05
CA HIS A 58 -0.69 0.16 -21.14
C HIS A 58 -1.30 0.60 -22.49
N VAL A 59 -2.56 0.28 -22.75
CA VAL A 59 -3.27 0.73 -23.97
C VAL A 59 -3.34 2.27 -24.09
N ARG A 60 -3.26 2.98 -22.97
CA ARG A 60 -3.23 4.46 -22.91
C ARG A 60 -1.82 5.03 -23.06
N PHE A 61 -0.80 4.19 -23.02
CA PHE A 61 0.62 4.55 -23.06
C PHE A 61 1.35 3.77 -24.16
N PRO A 62 1.13 4.14 -25.44
CA PRO A 62 1.65 3.38 -26.60
C PRO A 62 3.16 3.56 -26.82
N GLU A 63 3.86 4.38 -26.02
CA GLU A 63 5.27 4.70 -26.20
C GLU A 63 6.19 3.49 -26.03
N TYR A 64 5.79 2.54 -25.15
CA TYR A 64 6.54 1.31 -24.90
C TYR A 64 5.60 0.11 -24.79
N SER A 65 6.19 -1.10 -24.90
CA SER A 65 5.41 -2.34 -24.77
C SER A 65 5.00 -2.60 -23.31
N ILE A 66 3.98 -3.44 -23.11
CA ILE A 66 3.52 -3.87 -21.79
C ILE A 66 4.64 -4.54 -20.99
N GLU A 67 5.50 -5.32 -21.67
CA GLU A 67 6.65 -5.99 -21.08
C GLU A 67 7.69 -4.99 -20.57
N TYR A 68 7.86 -3.86 -21.26
CA TYR A 68 8.74 -2.79 -20.81
C TYR A 68 8.23 -2.20 -19.49
N TYR A 69 6.95 -1.82 -19.44
CA TYR A 69 6.35 -1.27 -18.22
C TYR A 69 6.39 -2.26 -17.06
N ARG A 70 6.14 -3.55 -17.32
CA ARG A 70 6.29 -4.62 -16.33
C ARG A 70 7.71 -4.67 -15.78
N LYS A 71 8.73 -4.66 -16.63
CA LYS A 71 10.13 -4.66 -16.20
C LYS A 71 10.50 -3.45 -15.33
N GLU A 72 9.95 -2.28 -15.61
CA GLU A 72 10.16 -1.11 -14.76
C GLU A 72 9.53 -1.28 -13.37
N CYS A 73 8.35 -1.90 -13.28
CA CYS A 73 7.76 -2.28 -12.00
C CYS A 73 8.62 -3.32 -11.27
N GLU A 74 9.11 -4.34 -11.98
CA GLU A 74 9.90 -5.44 -11.42
C GLU A 74 11.17 -4.96 -10.73
N LYS A 75 11.84 -3.92 -11.24
CA LYS A 75 13.02 -3.32 -10.59
C LYS A 75 12.75 -2.88 -9.15
N ILE A 76 11.54 -2.41 -8.89
CA ILE A 76 11.12 -1.96 -7.57
C ILE A 76 10.57 -3.14 -6.75
N LEU A 77 9.81 -4.03 -7.38
CA LEU A 77 9.32 -5.25 -6.74
C LEU A 77 10.47 -6.14 -6.24
N ASP A 78 11.58 -6.22 -6.97
CA ASP A 78 12.77 -6.95 -6.55
C ASP A 78 13.39 -6.38 -5.24
N ILE A 79 13.24 -5.08 -4.99
CA ILE A 79 13.67 -4.48 -3.70
C ILE A 79 12.80 -5.02 -2.56
N TYR A 80 11.48 -5.08 -2.75
CA TYR A 80 10.54 -5.59 -1.75
C TYR A 80 10.71 -7.11 -1.57
N GLU A 81 10.82 -7.87 -2.65
CA GLU A 81 11.04 -9.31 -2.65
C GLU A 81 12.31 -9.67 -1.87
N ASN A 82 13.41 -8.94 -2.11
CA ASN A 82 14.67 -9.16 -1.41
C ASN A 82 14.59 -8.82 0.09
N ARG A 83 13.82 -7.82 0.49
CA ARG A 83 13.62 -7.49 1.91
C ARG A 83 12.86 -8.58 2.66
N LEU A 84 11.97 -9.31 1.97
CA LEU A 84 11.11 -10.32 2.55
C LEU A 84 11.73 -11.74 2.58
N LYS A 85 12.93 -11.95 2.04
CA LYS A 85 13.60 -13.27 2.02
C LYS A 85 13.75 -13.87 3.41
N ASP A 86 14.15 -13.06 4.37
CA ASP A 86 14.45 -13.48 5.74
C ASP A 86 13.56 -12.77 6.78
N LYS A 87 12.47 -12.15 6.33
CA LYS A 87 11.58 -11.35 7.17
C LYS A 87 10.12 -11.63 6.86
N SER A 88 9.29 -11.56 7.90
CA SER A 88 7.84 -11.67 7.73
C SER A 88 7.21 -10.40 7.15
N PHE A 89 7.83 -9.23 7.41
CA PHE A 89 7.40 -7.91 6.96
C PHE A 89 8.59 -7.11 6.42
N LEU A 90 8.34 -6.03 5.68
CA LEU A 90 9.37 -5.25 4.98
C LEU A 90 10.53 -4.75 5.88
N PHE A 91 10.27 -4.57 7.18
CA PHE A 91 11.24 -4.04 8.13
C PHE A 91 11.56 -4.99 9.31
N GLY A 92 11.00 -6.20 9.33
CA GLY A 92 11.32 -7.15 10.41
C GLY A 92 10.29 -8.26 10.61
N ALA A 93 10.14 -8.66 11.88
CA ALA A 93 9.21 -9.70 12.28
C ALA A 93 7.79 -9.19 12.54
N THR A 94 7.62 -7.88 12.72
CA THR A 94 6.35 -7.21 12.99
C THR A 94 5.97 -6.27 11.86
N MET A 95 4.67 -6.07 11.66
CA MET A 95 4.15 -5.14 10.66
C MET A 95 4.64 -3.71 10.93
N SER A 96 4.91 -2.98 9.86
CA SER A 96 5.36 -1.59 9.88
C SER A 96 4.43 -0.70 9.07
N LEU A 97 4.55 0.61 9.22
CA LEU A 97 3.82 1.58 8.41
C LEU A 97 4.06 1.37 6.90
N ALA A 98 5.29 1.01 6.52
CA ALA A 98 5.62 0.74 5.13
C ALA A 98 4.85 -0.46 4.55
N ASP A 99 4.58 -1.50 5.37
CA ASP A 99 3.77 -2.65 4.93
C ASP A 99 2.35 -2.20 4.60
N VAL A 100 1.76 -1.38 5.46
CA VAL A 100 0.39 -0.87 5.27
C VAL A 100 0.32 0.07 4.06
N ALA A 101 1.30 0.97 3.91
CA ALA A 101 1.32 1.96 2.84
C ALA A 101 1.57 1.34 1.45
N ILE A 102 2.40 0.29 1.36
CA ILE A 102 2.80 -0.32 0.09
C ILE A 102 1.83 -1.43 -0.37
N MET A 103 1.20 -2.13 0.58
CA MET A 103 0.34 -3.29 0.30
C MET A 103 -0.76 -3.04 -0.76
N PRO A 104 -1.50 -1.92 -0.77
CA PRO A 104 -2.52 -1.67 -1.78
C PRO A 104 -1.98 -1.71 -3.21
N PHE A 105 -0.76 -1.21 -3.42
CA PHE A 105 -0.13 -1.17 -4.74
C PHE A 105 0.37 -2.54 -5.17
N ILE A 106 0.90 -3.36 -4.23
CA ILE A 106 1.28 -4.75 -4.51
C ILE A 106 0.05 -5.59 -4.85
N ARG A 107 -1.07 -5.37 -4.15
CA ARG A 107 -2.34 -6.00 -4.50
C ARG A 107 -2.80 -5.60 -5.90
N HIS A 108 -2.67 -4.33 -6.28
CA HIS A 108 -3.05 -3.87 -7.61
C HIS A 108 -2.21 -4.50 -8.72
N ILE A 109 -0.87 -4.50 -8.57
CA ILE A 109 -0.01 -5.08 -9.62
C ILE A 109 -0.18 -6.59 -9.73
N SER A 110 -0.33 -7.28 -8.61
CA SER A 110 -0.53 -8.73 -8.62
C SER A 110 -1.81 -9.16 -9.34
N ASN A 111 -2.82 -8.30 -9.38
CA ASN A 111 -4.08 -8.58 -10.07
C ASN A 111 -4.02 -8.34 -11.59
N VAL A 112 -2.94 -7.75 -12.11
CA VAL A 112 -2.75 -7.59 -13.57
C VAL A 112 -2.45 -8.94 -14.21
N ASP A 113 -1.57 -9.74 -13.57
CA ASP A 113 -1.26 -11.11 -13.97
C ASP A 113 -0.89 -11.92 -12.70
N ILE A 114 -1.89 -12.57 -12.12
CA ILE A 114 -1.77 -13.30 -10.85
C ILE A 114 -0.80 -14.48 -10.99
N GLY A 115 -0.86 -15.20 -12.10
CA GLY A 115 -0.01 -16.38 -12.34
C GLY A 115 1.46 -15.99 -12.37
N TYR A 116 1.79 -15.04 -13.24
CA TYR A 116 3.13 -14.49 -13.37
C TYR A 116 3.66 -13.91 -12.04
N PHE A 117 2.85 -13.11 -11.37
CA PHE A 117 3.25 -12.47 -10.11
C PHE A 117 3.61 -13.50 -9.04
N ASN A 118 2.77 -14.53 -8.85
CA ASN A 118 2.99 -15.54 -7.82
C ASN A 118 4.21 -16.42 -8.11
N GLU A 119 4.48 -16.71 -9.39
CA GLU A 119 5.66 -17.47 -9.80
C GLU A 119 6.96 -16.66 -9.61
N ARG A 120 6.94 -15.39 -10.02
CA ARG A 120 8.13 -14.52 -10.02
C ARG A 120 8.48 -13.95 -8.64
N PHE A 121 7.47 -13.65 -7.80
CA PHE A 121 7.62 -12.95 -6.53
C PHE A 121 7.06 -13.79 -5.37
N THR A 122 7.78 -14.84 -5.00
CA THR A 122 7.29 -15.84 -4.03
C THR A 122 7.13 -15.27 -2.61
N PHE A 123 8.11 -14.49 -2.13
CA PHE A 123 8.06 -13.91 -0.79
C PHE A 123 7.03 -12.77 -0.72
N LEU A 124 6.99 -11.93 -1.74
CA LEU A 124 6.03 -10.84 -1.82
C LEU A 124 4.59 -11.34 -1.95
N SER A 125 4.37 -12.47 -2.65
CA SER A 125 3.07 -13.15 -2.72
C SER A 125 2.62 -13.67 -1.36
N LYS A 126 3.52 -14.32 -0.61
CA LYS A 126 3.23 -14.81 0.76
C LYS A 126 2.93 -13.65 1.71
N TRP A 127 3.74 -12.61 1.67
CA TRP A 127 3.54 -11.39 2.47
C TRP A 127 2.20 -10.72 2.13
N LYS A 128 1.88 -10.53 0.86
CA LYS A 128 0.58 -10.01 0.42
C LYS A 128 -0.57 -10.85 0.96
N GLN A 129 -0.46 -12.18 0.86
CA GLN A 129 -1.51 -13.09 1.31
C GLN A 129 -1.70 -13.03 2.83
N SER A 130 -0.62 -12.92 3.60
CA SER A 130 -0.72 -12.77 5.06
C SER A 130 -1.47 -11.50 5.46
N LEU A 131 -1.21 -10.37 4.79
CA LEU A 131 -1.92 -9.11 5.05
C LEU A 131 -3.40 -9.16 4.64
N ILE A 132 -3.70 -9.75 3.47
CA ILE A 132 -5.10 -9.89 3.00
C ILE A 132 -5.93 -10.79 3.93
N SER A 133 -5.30 -11.77 4.58
CA SER A 133 -6.00 -12.68 5.51
C SER A 133 -6.31 -12.07 6.87
N LEU A 134 -5.82 -10.87 7.18
CA LEU A 134 -6.15 -10.18 8.42
C LEU A 134 -7.63 -9.78 8.44
N GLU A 135 -8.27 -9.95 9.60
CA GLU A 135 -9.68 -9.56 9.79
C GLU A 135 -9.90 -8.06 9.50
N ILE A 136 -8.97 -7.21 9.94
CA ILE A 136 -9.01 -5.77 9.66
C ILE A 136 -9.05 -5.47 8.17
N PHE A 137 -8.32 -6.24 7.34
CA PHE A 137 -8.38 -6.07 5.88
C PHE A 137 -9.78 -6.33 5.35
N SER A 138 -10.43 -7.41 5.78
CA SER A 138 -11.79 -7.74 5.38
C SER A 138 -12.79 -6.65 5.79
N LYS A 139 -12.66 -6.11 7.01
CA LYS A 139 -13.49 -4.99 7.51
C LYS A 139 -13.29 -3.73 6.64
N MET A 140 -12.06 -3.40 6.26
CA MET A 140 -11.75 -2.22 5.44
C MET A 140 -12.25 -2.35 3.99
N MET A 141 -12.50 -3.57 3.50
CA MET A 141 -12.99 -3.80 2.14
C MET A 141 -14.52 -3.69 2.01
N ASN A 142 -15.22 -3.45 3.13
CA ASN A 142 -16.66 -3.19 3.11
C ASN A 142 -16.94 -1.92 2.27
N LYS A 143 -17.99 -2.00 1.46
CA LYS A 143 -18.45 -0.85 0.69
C LYS A 143 -19.43 -0.05 1.56
N PHE A 144 -19.19 1.24 1.63
CA PHE A 144 -20.09 2.20 2.25
C PHE A 144 -20.92 2.91 1.17
N GLU A 145 -22.07 3.45 1.54
CA GLU A 145 -22.83 4.30 0.65
C GLU A 145 -22.04 5.57 0.32
N ILE A 146 -22.24 6.08 -0.90
CA ILE A 146 -21.62 7.35 -1.31
C ILE A 146 -22.25 8.45 -0.45
N TRP A 147 -21.40 9.21 0.25
CA TRP A 147 -21.86 10.37 0.99
C TRP A 147 -22.37 11.46 0.02
N GLU A 148 -23.51 12.05 0.37
CA GLU A 148 -24.11 13.18 -0.34
C GLU A 148 -24.34 14.33 0.64
N GLU A 149 -24.18 15.56 0.15
CA GLU A 149 -24.40 16.76 0.98
C GLU A 149 -25.83 16.76 1.56
N GLY A 150 -25.93 17.03 2.86
CA GLY A 150 -27.20 17.02 3.61
C GLY A 150 -27.63 15.64 4.14
N LYS A 151 -26.94 14.53 3.78
CA LYS A 151 -27.15 13.23 4.40
C LYS A 151 -26.28 13.07 5.66
N LYS A 152 -26.83 12.41 6.67
CA LYS A 152 -26.06 11.99 7.85
C LYS A 152 -25.08 10.90 7.41
N GLY A 153 -23.78 11.13 7.61
CA GLY A 153 -22.75 10.11 7.35
C GLY A 153 -22.88 8.90 8.29
N GLU A 154 -22.29 7.79 7.89
CA GLU A 154 -22.18 6.60 8.75
C GLU A 154 -21.07 6.80 9.79
N SER A 155 -21.34 6.39 11.02
CA SER A 155 -20.33 6.35 12.07
C SER A 155 -19.69 4.96 12.06
N ILE A 156 -18.37 4.92 11.83
CA ILE A 156 -17.62 3.67 11.80
C ILE A 156 -16.84 3.55 13.10
N LEU A 157 -17.14 2.54 13.90
CA LEU A 157 -16.37 2.18 15.08
C LEU A 157 -15.53 0.94 14.74
N PHE A 158 -14.20 1.09 14.78
CA PHE A 158 -13.28 -0.03 14.74
C PHE A 158 -13.05 -0.50 16.19
N THR A 159 -13.76 -1.56 16.58
CA THR A 159 -13.56 -2.25 17.86
C THR A 159 -12.64 -3.44 17.67
#